data_59fbe1a9b88adf1e22ac7acf0855d72f
#
_entry.id   59fbe1a9b88adf1e22ac7acf0855d72f
#
_cell.length_a   1.000
_cell.length_b   1.000
_cell.length_c   1.000
_cell.angle_alpha   90.00
_cell.angle_beta   90.00
_cell.angle_gamma   90.00
#
_symmetry.space_group_name_H-M   'P 1'
#
loop_
_entity.id
_entity.type
_entity.pdbx_description
1 polymer ?
#
loop_
_entity_poly.entity_id
_entity_poly.type
_entity_poly.pdbx_seq_one_letter_code
_entity_poly.pdbx_strand_id
1 'polypeptide(L)'
;DRLNLALGLNASEDHFNSVAWNEEGASVGDAMNYYSPLCPVTNSDGSWYKDLTISQNYNPLSMINEDKMNNQHHRLMFTTKAEFKIMTGLTWTANYSYSNSQNIYNYSNSVNSQTDVRNGAASRSIYQGHKQVFETFGNFLKTFNKVHTLSLMGGYSWEEEHSGDGFGAKVFNFYNDQVGYNNLAYANFIKSVDG
;
A
#
# COMPACT_ATOMS: atom_id res chain seq x y z
N ASP A 1 39.87 -15.16 -8.99
CA ASP A 1 38.52 -15.74 -9.19
C ASP A 1 37.93 -15.21 -10.50
N ARG A 2 37.33 -16.14 -11.28
CA ARG A 2 36.69 -15.79 -12.56
C ARG A 2 35.22 -15.51 -12.44
N LEU A 3 34.57 -16.02 -11.38
CA LEU A 3 33.16 -15.87 -11.14
C LEU A 3 32.95 -15.14 -9.79
N ASN A 4 32.12 -14.11 -9.81
CA ASN A 4 31.65 -13.41 -8.64
C ASN A 4 30.11 -13.49 -8.61
N LEU A 5 29.55 -13.97 -7.50
CA LEU A 5 28.12 -14.08 -7.30
C LEU A 5 27.71 -13.21 -6.10
N ALA A 6 26.67 -12.43 -6.29
CA ALA A 6 26.03 -11.67 -5.23
C ALA A 6 24.54 -12.01 -5.18
N LEU A 7 24.05 -12.27 -3.96
CA LEU A 7 22.63 -12.54 -3.68
C LEU A 7 22.14 -11.52 -2.68
N GLY A 8 20.95 -11.00 -2.90
CA GLY A 8 20.28 -10.09 -1.99
C GLY A 8 18.85 -10.52 -1.73
N LEU A 9 18.43 -10.42 -0.49
CA LEU A 9 17.04 -10.60 -0.07
C LEU A 9 16.64 -9.39 0.76
N ASN A 10 15.54 -8.75 0.37
CA ASN A 10 14.93 -7.66 1.12
C ASN A 10 13.47 -8.01 1.38
N ALA A 11 13.05 -7.92 2.63
CA ALA A 11 11.67 -8.08 3.04
C ALA A 11 11.28 -6.88 3.91
N SER A 12 10.15 -6.27 3.61
CA SER A 12 9.58 -5.19 4.41
C SER A 12 8.10 -5.39 4.65
N GLU A 13 7.66 -4.96 5.81
CA GLU A 13 6.27 -4.91 6.21
C GLU A 13 6.01 -3.54 6.83
N ASP A 14 5.04 -2.83 6.28
CA ASP A 14 4.63 -1.52 6.75
C ASP A 14 3.17 -1.58 7.21
N HIS A 15 2.91 -1.06 8.42
CA HIS A 15 1.57 -0.89 8.96
C HIS A 15 1.25 0.59 9.09
N PHE A 16 0.16 1.01 8.51
CA PHE A 16 -0.33 2.36 8.59
C PHE A 16 -1.74 2.39 9.18
N ASN A 17 -1.86 2.95 10.38
CA ASN A 17 -3.13 3.19 11.05
C ASN A 17 -3.50 4.66 10.96
N SER A 18 -4.71 4.95 10.56
CA SER A 18 -5.23 6.30 10.45
C SER A 18 -6.72 6.33 10.72
N VAL A 19 -7.28 7.53 10.74
CA VAL A 19 -8.71 7.75 10.69
C VAL A 19 -9.16 7.63 9.24
N ALA A 20 -10.23 6.91 9.01
CA ALA A 20 -10.82 6.77 7.69
C ALA A 20 -11.35 8.13 7.19
N TRP A 21 -11.14 8.39 5.92
CA TRP A 21 -11.79 9.52 5.25
C TRP A 21 -13.24 9.13 4.95
N ASN A 22 -14.16 10.08 5.05
CA ASN A 22 -15.51 9.81 4.57
C ASN A 22 -15.58 9.74 3.04
N GLU A 23 -16.69 9.26 2.49
CA GLU A 23 -16.91 9.20 1.04
C GLU A 23 -16.92 10.60 0.38
N GLU A 24 -17.11 11.65 1.17
CA GLU A 24 -17.10 13.05 0.73
C GLU A 24 -15.71 13.70 0.84
N GLY A 25 -14.70 12.97 1.32
CA GLY A 25 -13.32 13.42 1.39
C GLY A 25 -12.96 14.24 2.62
N ALA A 26 -13.86 14.38 3.60
CA ALA A 26 -13.56 15.12 4.83
C ALA A 26 -12.52 14.36 5.66
N SER A 27 -11.47 15.05 6.04
CA SER A 27 -10.42 14.55 6.92
C SER A 27 -10.64 15.02 8.36
N VAL A 28 -9.98 14.36 9.32
CA VAL A 28 -9.96 14.83 10.71
C VAL A 28 -9.40 16.24 10.81
N GLY A 29 -8.38 16.56 9.97
CA GLY A 29 -7.81 17.91 9.92
C GLY A 29 -8.83 18.97 9.52
N ASP A 30 -9.67 18.67 8.52
CA ASP A 30 -10.76 19.56 8.13
C ASP A 30 -11.80 19.70 9.25
N ALA A 31 -12.19 18.58 9.85
CA ALA A 31 -13.10 18.60 10.98
C ALA A 31 -12.58 19.44 12.15
N MET A 32 -11.28 19.34 12.47
CA MET A 32 -10.66 20.18 13.52
C MET A 32 -10.66 21.66 13.20
N ASN A 33 -10.58 22.04 11.93
CA ASN A 33 -10.59 23.44 11.52
C ASN A 33 -12.00 24.07 11.55
N TYR A 34 -13.03 23.26 11.31
CA TYR A 34 -14.41 23.75 11.21
C TYR A 34 -15.24 23.54 12.47
N TYR A 35 -14.88 22.57 13.32
CA TYR A 35 -15.63 22.28 14.52
C TYR A 35 -15.44 23.38 15.55
N SER A 36 -16.55 23.98 15.98
CA SER A 36 -16.50 25.10 16.95
C SER A 36 -16.03 24.60 18.34
N PRO A 37 -15.05 25.27 18.95
CA PRO A 37 -14.60 24.95 20.31
C PRO A 37 -15.69 25.20 21.39
N LEU A 38 -16.77 25.89 21.03
CA LEU A 38 -17.93 26.12 21.92
C LEU A 38 -18.94 24.99 21.90
N CYS A 39 -18.83 24.07 20.90
CA CYS A 39 -19.70 22.91 20.85
C CYS A 39 -19.25 21.85 21.85
N PRO A 40 -20.22 21.18 22.55
CA PRO A 40 -19.88 20.06 23.42
C PRO A 40 -19.32 18.87 22.60
N VAL A 41 -18.57 18.01 23.25
CA VAL A 41 -18.05 16.78 22.63
C VAL A 41 -19.16 15.73 22.47
N THR A 42 -19.99 15.60 23.49
CA THR A 42 -21.09 14.61 23.55
C THR A 42 -22.38 15.26 23.98
N ASN A 43 -23.47 14.65 23.59
CA ASN A 43 -24.81 14.94 24.13
C ASN A 43 -24.96 14.41 25.56
N SER A 44 -26.05 14.76 26.22
CA SER A 44 -26.36 14.30 27.59
C SER A 44 -26.59 12.79 27.70
N ASP A 45 -26.90 12.12 26.60
CA ASP A 45 -27.07 10.67 26.49
C ASP A 45 -25.78 9.92 26.17
N GLY A 46 -24.64 10.65 26.03
CA GLY A 46 -23.34 10.09 25.73
C GLY A 46 -23.05 9.89 24.22
N SER A 47 -24.01 10.17 23.35
CA SER A 47 -23.79 10.15 21.91
C SER A 47 -22.90 11.33 21.46
N TRP A 48 -22.21 11.19 20.33
CA TRP A 48 -21.40 12.26 19.78
C TRP A 48 -22.26 13.47 19.38
N TYR A 49 -21.88 14.65 19.86
CA TYR A 49 -22.58 15.88 19.48
C TYR A 49 -22.26 16.19 18.00
N LYS A 50 -23.30 16.53 17.23
CA LYS A 50 -23.20 16.95 15.85
C LYS A 50 -23.64 18.40 15.72
N ASP A 51 -22.75 19.26 15.23
CA ASP A 51 -23.12 20.65 14.90
C ASP A 51 -23.90 20.66 13.58
N LEU A 52 -25.17 21.01 13.66
CA LEU A 52 -26.06 21.08 12.50
C LEU A 52 -26.07 22.44 11.82
N THR A 53 -25.31 23.40 12.34
CA THR A 53 -25.26 24.78 11.78
C THR A 53 -24.40 24.87 10.52
N ILE A 54 -23.47 23.95 10.36
CA ILE A 54 -22.57 23.88 9.21
C ILE A 54 -22.68 22.50 8.57
N SER A 55 -22.81 22.46 7.25
CA SER A 55 -22.83 21.21 6.50
C SER A 55 -21.47 20.51 6.63
N GLN A 56 -21.50 19.18 6.78
CA GLN A 56 -20.31 18.34 6.88
C GLN A 56 -19.38 18.67 8.07
N ASN A 57 -19.91 19.31 9.09
CA ASN A 57 -19.15 19.58 10.31
C ASN A 57 -19.20 18.39 11.25
N TYR A 58 -18.25 17.48 11.09
CA TYR A 58 -18.12 16.30 11.91
C TYR A 58 -17.35 16.58 13.20
N ASN A 59 -17.74 15.93 14.27
CA ASN A 59 -16.98 15.98 15.51
C ASN A 59 -15.65 15.22 15.32
N PRO A 60 -14.49 15.89 15.43
CA PRO A 60 -13.20 15.25 15.17
C PRO A 60 -12.90 14.09 16.13
N LEU A 61 -13.39 14.14 17.37
CA LEU A 61 -13.24 13.04 18.32
C LEU A 61 -14.13 11.84 17.95
N SER A 62 -15.32 12.07 17.39
CA SER A 62 -16.11 10.99 16.81
C SER A 62 -15.33 10.31 15.69
N MET A 63 -14.77 11.05 14.76
CA MET A 63 -13.98 10.47 13.67
C MET A 63 -12.81 9.62 14.18
N ILE A 64 -12.06 10.12 15.17
CA ILE A 64 -10.89 9.40 15.71
C ILE A 64 -11.30 8.08 16.39
N ASN A 65 -12.45 8.05 17.04
CA ASN A 65 -12.90 6.88 17.80
C ASN A 65 -13.66 5.86 16.94
N GLU A 66 -14.45 6.34 15.98
CA GLU A 66 -15.40 5.52 15.25
C GLU A 66 -14.94 5.13 13.84
N ASP A 67 -14.04 5.92 13.23
CA ASP A 67 -13.61 5.73 11.85
C ASP A 67 -12.17 5.22 11.82
N LYS A 68 -11.97 3.98 11.37
CA LYS A 68 -10.66 3.32 11.42
C LYS A 68 -10.21 2.93 10.02
N MET A 69 -8.96 3.20 9.73
CA MET A 69 -8.26 2.73 8.55
C MET A 69 -6.96 2.03 8.98
N ASN A 70 -6.76 0.81 8.50
CA ASN A 70 -5.56 0.04 8.71
C ASN A 70 -5.07 -0.47 7.36
N ASN A 71 -3.93 0.02 6.92
CA ASN A 71 -3.30 -0.41 5.68
C ASN A 71 -2.02 -1.16 5.99
N GLN A 72 -1.79 -2.24 5.26
CA GLN A 72 -0.60 -3.07 5.40
C GLN A 72 0.04 -3.24 4.02
N HIS A 73 1.36 -3.06 3.97
CA HIS A 73 2.14 -3.26 2.75
C HIS A 73 3.24 -4.29 3.04
N HIS A 74 3.17 -5.40 2.35
CA HIS A 74 4.19 -6.43 2.38
C HIS A 74 4.97 -6.40 1.08
N ARG A 75 6.28 -6.40 1.17
CA ARG A 75 7.16 -6.47 0.01
C ARG A 75 8.27 -7.47 0.24
N LEU A 76 8.49 -8.30 -0.76
CA LEU A 76 9.62 -9.22 -0.83
C LEU A 76 10.37 -8.96 -2.12
N MET A 77 11.69 -8.77 -2.05
CA MET A 77 12.53 -8.59 -3.21
C MET A 77 13.76 -9.50 -3.11
N PHE A 78 13.94 -10.27 -4.16
CA PHE A 78 15.13 -11.09 -4.37
C PHE A 78 15.95 -10.51 -5.51
N THR A 79 17.27 -10.44 -5.34
CA THR A 79 18.19 -9.99 -6.37
C THR A 79 19.34 -10.96 -6.47
N THR A 80 19.82 -11.19 -7.68
CA THR A 80 21.04 -11.93 -7.92
C THR A 80 21.86 -11.26 -9.02
N LYS A 81 23.16 -11.27 -8.83
CA LYS A 81 24.14 -10.80 -9.82
C LYS A 81 25.21 -11.87 -9.99
N ALA A 82 25.47 -12.23 -11.23
CA ALA A 82 26.59 -13.06 -11.62
C ALA A 82 27.53 -12.25 -12.53
N GLU A 83 28.79 -12.16 -12.17
CA GLU A 83 29.82 -11.51 -12.98
C GLU A 83 30.90 -12.53 -13.32
N PHE A 84 31.12 -12.75 -14.61
CA PHE A 84 32.07 -13.70 -15.11
C PHE A 84 33.15 -13.00 -15.92
N LYS A 85 34.43 -13.13 -15.48
CA LYS A 85 35.62 -12.66 -16.23
C LYS A 85 36.00 -13.70 -17.26
N ILE A 86 35.62 -13.47 -18.52
CA ILE A 86 35.86 -14.39 -19.62
C ILE A 86 37.36 -14.42 -19.93
N MET A 87 37.97 -13.23 -20.10
CA MET A 87 39.39 -13.02 -20.29
C MET A 87 39.78 -11.61 -19.85
N THR A 88 41.05 -11.30 -19.85
CA THR A 88 41.53 -9.95 -19.54
C THR A 88 40.87 -8.91 -20.45
N GLY A 89 40.18 -7.99 -19.84
CA GLY A 89 39.43 -6.93 -20.52
C GLY A 89 38.00 -7.30 -20.95
N LEU A 90 37.56 -8.57 -20.82
CA LEU A 90 36.18 -8.96 -21.15
C LEU A 90 35.49 -9.55 -19.93
N THR A 91 34.45 -8.89 -19.51
CA THR A 91 33.58 -9.29 -18.38
C THR A 91 32.15 -9.43 -18.90
N TRP A 92 31.47 -10.49 -18.47
CA TRP A 92 30.03 -10.69 -18.69
C TRP A 92 29.28 -10.64 -17.38
N THR A 93 28.21 -9.86 -17.35
CA THR A 93 27.36 -9.70 -16.15
C THR A 93 25.95 -10.11 -16.49
N ALA A 94 25.31 -10.84 -15.58
CA ALA A 94 23.88 -11.12 -15.58
C ALA A 94 23.28 -10.72 -14.24
N ASN A 95 22.21 -9.96 -14.27
CA ASN A 95 21.42 -9.54 -13.13
C ASN A 95 20.01 -10.12 -13.25
N TYR A 96 19.45 -10.59 -12.17
CA TYR A 96 18.04 -10.94 -12.09
C TYR A 96 17.46 -10.39 -10.79
N SER A 97 16.31 -9.78 -10.89
CA SER A 97 15.52 -9.35 -9.72
C SER A 97 14.08 -9.83 -9.84
N TYR A 98 13.54 -10.25 -8.72
CA TYR A 98 12.14 -10.56 -8.54
C TYR A 98 11.62 -9.78 -7.34
N SER A 99 10.53 -9.05 -7.52
CA SER A 99 9.82 -8.39 -6.42
C SER A 99 8.37 -8.82 -6.40
N ASN A 100 7.85 -9.06 -5.22
CA ASN A 100 6.44 -9.30 -4.96
C ASN A 100 5.96 -8.27 -3.95
N SER A 101 4.79 -7.70 -4.20
CA SER A 101 4.13 -6.75 -3.29
C SER A 101 2.69 -7.16 -3.04
N GLN A 102 2.26 -7.03 -1.79
CA GLN A 102 0.87 -7.20 -1.39
C GLN A 102 0.45 -5.99 -0.57
N ASN A 103 -0.67 -5.38 -0.96
CA ASN A 103 -1.28 -4.25 -0.26
C ASN A 103 -2.63 -4.70 0.28
N ILE A 104 -2.84 -4.49 1.57
CA ILE A 104 -4.10 -4.79 2.24
C ILE A 104 -4.65 -3.46 2.76
N TYR A 105 -5.85 -3.11 2.32
CA TYR A 105 -6.56 -1.92 2.73
C TYR A 105 -7.78 -2.33 3.55
N ASN A 106 -7.81 -1.90 4.79
CA ASN A 106 -8.91 -2.16 5.69
C ASN A 106 -9.51 -0.84 6.15
N TYR A 107 -10.81 -0.77 6.16
CA TYR A 107 -11.58 0.39 6.54
C TYR A 107 -12.80 -0.04 7.35
N SER A 108 -13.14 0.70 8.40
CA SER A 108 -14.41 0.52 9.11
C SER A 108 -14.88 1.79 9.80
N ASN A 109 -16.18 2.03 9.72
CA ASN A 109 -16.92 2.97 10.55
C ASN A 109 -17.83 2.20 11.49
N SER A 110 -17.90 2.64 12.74
CA SER A 110 -18.84 2.07 13.68
C SER A 110 -20.28 2.53 13.42
N VAL A 111 -21.25 1.93 14.10
CA VAL A 111 -22.65 2.37 14.06
C VAL A 111 -22.85 3.78 14.62
N ASN A 112 -21.91 4.26 15.44
CA ASN A 112 -21.93 5.59 16.05
C ASN A 112 -21.17 6.63 15.21
N SER A 113 -20.62 6.25 14.08
CA SER A 113 -19.90 7.16 13.19
C SER A 113 -20.82 8.26 12.67
N GLN A 114 -20.32 9.50 12.69
CA GLN A 114 -21.02 10.63 12.09
C GLN A 114 -20.77 10.77 10.60
N THR A 115 -19.70 10.13 10.10
CA THR A 115 -19.29 10.22 8.70
C THR A 115 -20.00 9.19 7.82
N ASP A 116 -20.59 8.16 8.41
CA ASP A 116 -21.35 7.14 7.70
C ASP A 116 -22.65 6.81 8.43
N VAL A 117 -23.78 7.11 7.82
CA VAL A 117 -25.11 6.93 8.40
C VAL A 117 -25.73 5.55 8.11
N ARG A 118 -24.98 4.62 7.54
CA ARG A 118 -25.49 3.32 7.11
C ARG A 118 -25.49 2.24 8.19
N ASN A 119 -25.45 2.64 9.45
CA ASN A 119 -25.41 1.75 10.61
C ASN A 119 -24.16 0.85 10.60
N GLY A 120 -23.00 1.50 10.46
CA GLY A 120 -21.70 0.86 10.34
C GLY A 120 -21.37 0.42 8.92
N ALA A 121 -20.11 0.60 8.55
CA ALA A 121 -19.56 0.17 7.26
C ALA A 121 -18.18 -0.44 7.44
N ALA A 122 -17.82 -1.37 6.59
CA ALA A 122 -16.45 -1.86 6.51
C ALA A 122 -16.10 -2.27 5.10
N SER A 123 -14.82 -2.16 4.78
CA SER A 123 -14.26 -2.73 3.56
C SER A 123 -12.92 -3.39 3.83
N ARG A 124 -12.63 -4.40 3.05
CA ARG A 124 -11.32 -5.03 2.99
C ARG A 124 -10.98 -5.30 1.54
N SER A 125 -9.81 -4.85 1.12
CA SER A 125 -9.29 -5.07 -0.23
C SER A 125 -7.85 -5.54 -0.14
N ILE A 126 -7.50 -6.52 -0.96
CA ILE A 126 -6.17 -7.09 -1.05
C ILE A 126 -5.75 -7.01 -2.52
N TYR A 127 -4.61 -6.39 -2.78
CA TYR A 127 -4.03 -6.30 -4.12
C TYR A 127 -2.63 -6.88 -4.11
N GLN A 128 -2.29 -7.61 -5.17
CA GLN A 128 -1.00 -8.24 -5.33
C GLN A 128 -0.39 -7.83 -6.67
N GLY A 129 0.93 -7.81 -6.69
CA GLY A 129 1.68 -7.59 -7.92
C GLY A 129 3.08 -8.19 -7.81
N HIS A 130 3.65 -8.54 -8.95
CA HIS A 130 5.02 -8.96 -9.03
C HIS A 130 5.71 -8.34 -10.23
N LYS A 131 7.02 -8.17 -10.10
CA LYS A 131 7.87 -7.65 -11.16
C LYS A 131 9.13 -8.49 -11.27
N GLN A 132 9.51 -8.82 -12.49
CA GLN A 132 10.73 -9.53 -12.83
C GLN A 132 11.55 -8.68 -13.77
N VAL A 133 12.82 -8.61 -13.52
CA VAL A 133 13.77 -7.93 -14.40
C VAL A 133 14.98 -8.83 -14.60
N PHE A 134 15.32 -9.06 -15.84
CA PHE A 134 16.55 -9.73 -16.25
C PHE A 134 17.38 -8.82 -17.14
N GLU A 135 18.63 -8.64 -16.77
CA GLU A 135 19.58 -7.84 -17.55
C GLU A 135 20.86 -8.64 -17.74
N THR A 136 21.41 -8.58 -18.93
CA THR A 136 22.69 -9.20 -19.18
C THR A 136 23.51 -8.36 -20.15
N PHE A 137 24.79 -8.18 -19.87
CA PHE A 137 25.66 -7.36 -20.69
C PHE A 137 27.12 -7.78 -20.62
N GLY A 138 27.80 -7.58 -21.71
CA GLY A 138 29.25 -7.75 -21.83
C GLY A 138 29.94 -6.41 -21.88
N ASN A 139 31.03 -6.29 -21.13
CA ASN A 139 31.94 -5.14 -21.18
C ASN A 139 33.28 -5.59 -21.69
N PHE A 140 33.77 -4.92 -22.71
CA PHE A 140 35.12 -5.12 -23.25
C PHE A 140 35.92 -3.83 -23.12
N LEU A 141 37.09 -3.93 -22.48
CA LEU A 141 38.03 -2.82 -22.31
C LEU A 141 39.42 -3.28 -22.70
N LYS A 142 40.02 -2.66 -23.70
CA LYS A 142 41.37 -2.98 -24.12
C LYS A 142 42.14 -1.73 -24.53
N THR A 143 43.36 -1.63 -24.00
CA THR A 143 44.32 -0.59 -24.41
C THR A 143 45.34 -1.16 -25.39
N PHE A 144 45.48 -0.52 -26.56
CA PHE A 144 46.41 -0.86 -27.64
C PHE A 144 47.58 0.14 -27.60
N ASN A 145 48.77 -0.39 -27.69
CA ASN A 145 50.00 0.39 -27.75
C ASN A 145 50.16 1.42 -26.64
N LYS A 146 49.51 1.21 -25.49
CA LYS A 146 49.49 2.12 -24.32
C LYS A 146 48.92 3.53 -24.60
N VAL A 147 48.34 3.75 -25.79
CA VAL A 147 47.86 5.06 -26.23
C VAL A 147 46.37 5.04 -26.56
N HIS A 148 45.88 3.98 -27.18
CA HIS A 148 44.49 3.89 -27.62
C HIS A 148 43.69 2.92 -26.72
N THR A 149 42.63 3.40 -26.06
CA THR A 149 41.77 2.56 -25.26
C THR A 149 40.40 2.43 -25.95
N LEU A 150 40.02 1.19 -26.23
CA LEU A 150 38.69 0.83 -26.74
C LEU A 150 37.84 0.31 -25.60
N SER A 151 36.66 0.89 -25.42
CA SER A 151 35.63 0.43 -24.51
C SER A 151 34.35 0.14 -25.30
N LEU A 152 33.86 -1.08 -25.19
CA LEU A 152 32.62 -1.53 -25.82
C LEU A 152 31.73 -2.16 -24.77
N MET A 153 30.42 -1.87 -24.85
CA MET A 153 29.39 -2.50 -24.05
C MET A 153 28.22 -2.90 -24.93
N GLY A 154 27.70 -4.09 -24.72
CA GLY A 154 26.50 -4.58 -25.38
C GLY A 154 25.74 -5.51 -24.46
N GLY A 155 24.43 -5.44 -24.51
CA GLY A 155 23.59 -6.22 -23.60
C GLY A 155 22.14 -6.32 -24.03
N TYR A 156 21.38 -7.01 -23.21
CA TYR A 156 19.96 -7.24 -23.36
C TYR A 156 19.29 -7.07 -22.00
N SER A 157 18.10 -6.48 -21.99
CA SER A 157 17.22 -6.41 -20.81
C SER A 157 15.83 -6.90 -21.16
N TRP A 158 15.21 -7.56 -20.20
CA TRP A 158 13.82 -7.98 -20.24
C TRP A 158 13.16 -7.65 -18.90
N GLU A 159 11.95 -7.14 -18.99
CA GLU A 159 11.13 -6.77 -17.83
C GLU A 159 9.71 -7.28 -18.03
N GLU A 160 9.14 -7.84 -16.99
CA GLU A 160 7.73 -8.20 -16.88
C GLU A 160 7.18 -7.66 -15.57
N GLU A 161 6.06 -6.97 -15.65
CA GLU A 161 5.33 -6.48 -14.50
C GLU A 161 3.88 -6.91 -14.59
N HIS A 162 3.40 -7.52 -13.52
CA HIS A 162 2.02 -7.89 -13.34
C HIS A 162 1.50 -7.24 -12.07
N SER A 163 0.45 -6.43 -12.20
CA SER A 163 -0.12 -5.66 -11.10
C SER A 163 -1.64 -5.65 -11.20
N GLY A 164 -2.30 -5.49 -10.06
CA GLY A 164 -3.73 -5.29 -10.00
C GLY A 164 -4.55 -6.55 -9.74
N ASP A 165 -3.93 -7.72 -9.56
CA ASP A 165 -4.66 -8.87 -9.06
C ASP A 165 -5.11 -8.60 -7.63
N GLY A 166 -6.41 -8.61 -7.43
CA GLY A 166 -6.93 -8.29 -6.13
C GLY A 166 -8.36 -8.74 -5.91
N PHE A 167 -8.75 -8.70 -4.66
CA PHE A 167 -10.11 -8.92 -4.22
C PHE A 167 -10.47 -7.84 -3.21
N GLY A 168 -11.65 -7.28 -3.34
CA GLY A 168 -12.19 -6.31 -2.40
C GLY A 168 -13.66 -6.52 -2.14
N ALA A 169 -14.08 -6.30 -0.89
CA ALA A 169 -15.49 -6.28 -0.52
C ALA A 169 -15.78 -5.08 0.37
N LYS A 170 -16.93 -4.44 0.13
CA LYS A 170 -17.47 -3.36 0.95
C LYS A 170 -18.88 -3.73 1.41
N VAL A 171 -19.09 -3.62 2.70
CA VAL A 171 -20.34 -4.02 3.37
C VAL A 171 -20.80 -2.93 4.35
N PHE A 172 -22.08 -2.94 4.72
CA PHE A 172 -22.63 -2.02 5.70
C PHE A 172 -23.88 -2.60 6.38
N ASN A 173 -24.39 -1.87 7.39
CA ASN A 173 -25.48 -2.26 8.25
C ASN A 173 -25.15 -3.50 9.07
N PHE A 174 -24.27 -3.32 10.04
CA PHE A 174 -23.78 -4.39 10.90
C PHE A 174 -24.79 -4.72 12.01
N TYR A 175 -24.94 -6.00 12.34
CA TYR A 175 -25.57 -6.44 13.58
C TYR A 175 -24.68 -6.16 14.80
N ASN A 176 -23.38 -6.28 14.62
CA ASN A 176 -22.35 -5.94 15.59
C ASN A 176 -21.12 -5.43 14.85
N ASP A 177 -20.80 -4.17 15.03
CA ASP A 177 -19.70 -3.47 14.35
C ASP A 177 -18.35 -3.59 15.05
N GLN A 178 -18.28 -4.20 16.24
CA GLN A 178 -17.03 -4.37 16.98
C GLN A 178 -16.00 -5.18 16.18
N VAL A 179 -16.44 -6.06 15.30
CA VAL A 179 -15.57 -6.84 14.43
C VAL A 179 -15.06 -6.06 13.21
N GLY A 180 -15.81 -5.04 12.76
CA GLY A 180 -15.47 -4.18 11.64
C GLY A 180 -15.03 -4.96 10.40
N TYR A 181 -13.90 -4.56 9.82
CA TYR A 181 -13.31 -5.22 8.64
C TYR A 181 -12.76 -6.64 8.92
N ASN A 182 -12.67 -7.08 10.18
CA ASN A 182 -12.17 -8.42 10.50
C ASN A 182 -13.19 -9.51 10.19
N ASN A 183 -14.49 -9.16 10.15
CA ASN A 183 -15.54 -10.10 9.76
C ASN A 183 -16.69 -9.39 9.04
N LEU A 184 -16.58 -9.34 7.73
CA LEU A 184 -17.58 -8.70 6.86
C LEU A 184 -18.93 -9.45 6.83
N ALA A 185 -18.97 -10.71 7.27
CA ALA A 185 -20.19 -11.51 7.29
C ALA A 185 -21.24 -11.05 8.33
N TYR A 186 -20.85 -10.20 9.29
CA TYR A 186 -21.80 -9.61 10.25
C TYR A 186 -22.61 -8.43 9.68
N ALA A 187 -22.40 -8.07 8.43
CA ALA A 187 -23.17 -7.05 7.74
C ALA A 187 -24.37 -7.62 6.99
N ASN A 188 -25.46 -6.83 6.92
CA ASN A 188 -26.67 -7.22 6.20
C ASN A 188 -26.60 -6.95 4.70
N PHE A 189 -25.79 -5.98 4.27
CA PHE A 189 -25.71 -5.56 2.87
C PHE A 189 -24.28 -5.59 2.37
N ILE A 190 -24.10 -6.18 1.20
CA ILE A 190 -22.88 -6.14 0.40
C ILE A 190 -23.07 -5.04 -0.66
N LYS A 191 -22.19 -4.03 -0.67
CA LYS A 191 -22.25 -2.97 -1.68
C LYS A 191 -21.52 -3.38 -2.97
N SER A 192 -20.33 -3.93 -2.82
CA SER A 192 -19.52 -4.38 -3.95
C SER A 192 -18.64 -5.56 -3.53
N VAL A 193 -18.38 -6.39 -4.50
CA VAL A 193 -17.34 -7.42 -4.46
C VAL A 193 -16.62 -7.31 -5.79
N ASP A 194 -15.34 -6.96 -5.75
CA ASP A 194 -14.49 -6.78 -6.91
C ASP A 194 -13.34 -7.77 -6.82
N GLY A 195 -13.01 -8.40 -7.96
CA GLY A 195 -11.93 -9.37 -8.03
C GLY A 195 -11.39 -9.52 -9.45
#